data_998779ea37a71d9c2ea2dac6654db01f
#
_entry.id   998779ea37a71d9c2ea2dac6654db01f
#
_cell.length_a   1.000
_cell.length_b   1.000
_cell.length_c   1.000
_cell.angle_alpha   90.00
_cell.angle_beta   90.00
_cell.angle_gamma   90.00
#
_symmetry.space_group_name_H-M   'P 1'
#
loop_
_entity.id
_entity.type
_entity.pdbx_description
1 polymer ?
#
loop_
_entity_poly.entity_id
_entity_poly.type
_entity_poly.pdbx_seq_one_letter_code
_entity_poly.pdbx_strand_id
1 'polypeptide(L)'
;MNYQRQNNSYLPGERRIITKKLIVSALCASALLLCACSAGGDTGTSETEDKTTTGEESSGQDSGGGEIILATTTSTQDSGLLDYILPVFEEESGYSVSVVSVGSGEAMTMGENGEADVLLVHSPEAEEEFVAGGHADEEGRMDVMYNDFVLIGPKDDPAGIASSAPADAVAAFQTLADTQSTFISRSDESGTHQKELTIWEACGIQPEGDWYVEAGAGMGAVLEMTNEMLGYTLSDRATWLNLALDEDLTIVCEKDPSGILYNQYGVICVNPDKNENINHEGAKVFQQWIVSEETQELIGEYGVEEYGKPLFTPNAAQS
;
A
#
# COMPACT_ATOMS: atom_id res chain seq x y z
N MET A 1 21.53 -9.88 65.70
CA MET A 1 22.36 -10.06 64.53
C MET A 1 21.70 -9.31 63.39
N ASN A 2 22.31 -8.16 63.03
CA ASN A 2 21.85 -7.23 62.02
C ASN A 2 22.16 -7.75 60.60
N TYR A 3 21.16 -7.76 59.72
CA TYR A 3 21.41 -7.82 58.28
C TYR A 3 20.79 -6.59 57.60
N GLN A 4 21.67 -5.74 57.09
CA GLN A 4 21.37 -4.52 56.39
C GLN A 4 20.73 -4.83 55.02
N ARG A 5 19.65 -4.13 54.70
CA ARG A 5 19.08 -4.02 53.34
C ARG A 5 19.97 -3.06 52.56
N GLN A 6 20.59 -3.51 51.50
CA GLN A 6 21.14 -2.65 50.44
C GLN A 6 20.03 -2.23 49.46
N ASN A 7 19.71 -0.95 49.47
CA ASN A 7 18.91 -0.28 48.45
C ASN A 7 19.75 -0.18 47.16
N ASN A 8 19.29 -0.80 46.12
CA ASN A 8 19.81 -0.56 44.77
C ASN A 8 18.80 0.31 44.01
N SER A 9 19.08 1.61 43.97
CA SER A 9 18.35 2.61 43.21
C SER A 9 18.79 2.54 41.75
N TYR A 10 17.94 2.02 40.86
CA TYR A 10 18.08 2.20 39.43
C TYR A 10 17.51 3.56 39.05
N LEU A 11 18.35 4.43 38.49
CA LEU A 11 17.96 5.66 37.84
C LEU A 11 17.44 5.36 36.43
N PRO A 12 16.34 5.99 35.98
CA PRO A 12 15.83 5.81 34.61
C PRO A 12 16.72 6.56 33.62
N GLY A 13 17.12 5.87 32.55
CA GLY A 13 17.91 6.39 31.45
C GLY A 13 17.17 7.49 30.69
N GLU A 14 17.90 8.58 30.44
CA GLU A 14 17.47 9.73 29.64
C GLU A 14 17.21 9.32 28.18
N ARG A 15 15.99 9.48 27.70
CA ARG A 15 15.68 9.43 26.26
C ARG A 15 16.24 10.69 25.62
N ARG A 16 17.17 10.52 24.71
CA ARG A 16 17.65 11.59 23.83
C ARG A 16 16.56 11.94 22.82
N ILE A 17 15.92 13.07 23.04
CA ILE A 17 15.03 13.70 22.05
C ILE A 17 15.92 14.29 20.96
N ILE A 18 15.88 13.69 19.77
CA ILE A 18 16.50 14.27 18.57
C ILE A 18 15.53 15.28 17.99
N THR A 19 15.70 16.53 18.37
CA THR A 19 15.00 17.66 17.76
C THR A 19 15.54 17.90 16.34
N LYS A 20 14.78 17.56 15.32
CA LYS A 20 15.03 17.99 13.94
C LYS A 20 14.81 19.49 13.85
N LYS A 21 15.90 20.25 13.69
CA LYS A 21 15.86 21.70 13.42
C LYS A 21 15.39 21.91 11.97
N LEU A 22 14.21 22.52 11.82
CA LEU A 22 13.78 23.15 10.58
C LEU A 22 14.73 24.33 10.26
N ILE A 23 15.39 24.25 9.10
CA ILE A 23 16.06 25.39 8.51
C ILE A 23 15.11 25.99 7.48
N VAL A 24 14.43 27.08 7.88
CA VAL A 24 13.70 27.94 6.97
C VAL A 24 14.74 28.96 6.43
N SER A 25 15.09 28.82 5.15
CA SER A 25 15.82 29.87 4.43
C SER A 25 14.84 30.61 3.52
N ALA A 26 14.42 31.77 3.98
CA ALA A 26 13.80 32.79 3.15
C ALA A 26 14.89 33.56 2.43
N LEU A 27 14.83 33.63 1.10
CA LEU A 27 15.51 34.69 0.35
C LEU A 27 14.57 35.24 -0.74
N CYS A 28 13.99 36.40 -0.45
CA CYS A 28 13.44 37.32 -1.44
C CYS A 28 14.58 38.03 -2.16
N ALA A 29 14.49 38.23 -3.47
CA ALA A 29 14.78 39.51 -4.11
C ALA A 29 14.52 39.41 -5.63
N SER A 30 13.50 40.08 -6.01
CA SER A 30 13.23 41.02 -7.11
C SER A 30 14.37 41.32 -8.09
N ALA A 31 14.09 41.21 -9.40
CA ALA A 31 14.44 42.28 -10.37
C ALA A 31 13.64 42.09 -11.67
N LEU A 32 12.72 43.00 -11.90
CA LEU A 32 12.12 43.36 -13.17
C LEU A 32 13.16 44.09 -14.04
N LEU A 33 13.27 43.75 -15.30
CA LEU A 33 13.69 44.69 -16.34
C LEU A 33 13.03 44.29 -17.68
N LEU A 34 12.12 45.16 -18.10
CA LEU A 34 11.57 45.29 -19.43
C LEU A 34 12.68 45.79 -20.38
N CYS A 35 12.75 45.28 -21.61
CA CYS A 35 13.01 46.15 -22.76
C CYS A 35 12.44 45.58 -24.03
N ALA A 36 11.79 46.45 -24.75
CA ALA A 36 10.95 46.23 -25.92
C ALA A 36 11.69 46.36 -27.24
N CYS A 37 11.05 45.80 -28.28
CA CYS A 37 10.99 46.22 -29.69
C CYS A 37 12.30 46.35 -30.52
N SER A 38 12.35 45.64 -31.63
CA SER A 38 12.12 46.29 -32.94
C SER A 38 12.16 45.26 -34.10
N ALA A 39 11.30 45.51 -35.05
CA ALA A 39 11.12 44.78 -36.31
C ALA A 39 12.21 45.18 -37.32
N GLY A 40 12.46 44.30 -38.32
CA GLY A 40 13.17 44.64 -39.54
C GLY A 40 13.63 43.39 -40.29
N GLY A 41 12.97 43.08 -41.39
CA GLY A 41 13.31 42.01 -42.30
C GLY A 41 14.58 42.27 -43.10
N ASP A 42 15.09 41.29 -43.73
CA ASP A 42 15.20 41.12 -45.18
C ASP A 42 16.10 39.92 -45.53
N THR A 43 15.78 39.31 -46.61
CA THR A 43 16.36 38.30 -47.49
C THR A 43 17.88 38.24 -47.60
N GLY A 44 18.42 36.99 -47.78
CA GLY A 44 19.75 36.79 -48.40
C GLY A 44 20.29 35.38 -48.31
N THR A 45 20.20 34.73 -49.38
CA THR A 45 20.70 33.44 -49.90
C THR A 45 22.15 33.09 -49.57
N SER A 46 22.41 31.76 -49.40
CA SER A 46 23.48 30.94 -50.00
C SER A 46 24.81 30.72 -49.24
N GLU A 47 25.14 29.49 -49.30
CA GLU A 47 26.39 28.74 -49.46
C GLU A 47 27.03 28.08 -48.23
N THR A 48 27.01 26.78 -48.36
CA THR A 48 27.90 25.68 -48.00
C THR A 48 29.25 26.03 -47.38
N GLU A 49 29.55 25.46 -46.20
CA GLU A 49 30.87 24.84 -45.95
C GLU A 49 30.78 23.76 -44.85
N ASP A 50 31.25 22.60 -45.26
CA ASP A 50 31.50 21.35 -44.57
C ASP A 50 32.53 21.55 -43.43
N LYS A 51 32.19 21.19 -42.20
CA LYS A 51 33.16 20.89 -41.16
C LYS A 51 32.71 19.72 -40.31
N THR A 52 33.16 18.55 -40.69
CA THR A 52 33.29 17.33 -39.90
C THR A 52 33.86 17.67 -38.51
N THR A 53 33.03 17.59 -37.47
CA THR A 53 33.49 17.48 -36.10
C THR A 53 33.01 16.16 -35.57
N THR A 54 33.95 15.27 -35.37
CA THR A 54 33.82 14.01 -34.65
C THR A 54 33.28 14.33 -33.24
N GLY A 55 32.00 14.13 -33.06
CA GLY A 55 31.40 14.04 -31.71
C GLY A 55 31.62 12.63 -31.23
N GLU A 56 32.34 12.47 -30.14
CA GLU A 56 32.39 11.24 -29.36
C GLU A 56 30.96 10.90 -28.93
N GLU A 57 30.44 9.84 -29.53
CA GLU A 57 29.26 9.16 -28.99
C GLU A 57 29.67 8.61 -27.63
N SER A 58 29.29 9.31 -26.59
CA SER A 58 29.15 8.73 -25.26
C SER A 58 28.12 7.62 -25.41
N SER A 59 28.59 6.40 -25.51
CA SER A 59 27.79 5.22 -25.29
C SER A 59 27.32 5.23 -23.85
N GLY A 60 26.24 5.98 -23.57
CA GLY A 60 25.37 5.73 -22.47
C GLY A 60 24.88 4.31 -22.65
N GLN A 61 25.24 3.44 -21.77
CA GLN A 61 24.69 2.11 -21.65
C GLN A 61 23.21 2.34 -21.36
N ASP A 62 22.39 2.19 -22.41
CA ASP A 62 20.94 2.10 -22.28
C ASP A 62 20.70 0.82 -21.47
N SER A 63 20.51 0.97 -20.19
CA SER A 63 20.01 -0.10 -19.31
C SER A 63 18.58 -0.34 -19.75
N GLY A 64 18.39 -1.32 -20.61
CA GLY A 64 17.22 -1.55 -21.45
C GLY A 64 16.01 -2.08 -20.73
N GLY A 65 15.57 -1.43 -19.66
CA GLY A 65 14.26 -1.62 -19.05
C GLY A 65 13.39 -0.39 -19.36
N GLY A 66 12.18 -0.62 -19.84
CA GLY A 66 11.16 0.43 -19.97
C GLY A 66 10.52 0.76 -18.63
N GLU A 67 9.47 1.60 -18.67
CA GLU A 67 8.61 1.84 -17.51
C GLU A 67 7.50 0.79 -17.44
N ILE A 68 7.15 0.34 -16.22
CA ILE A 68 6.04 -0.56 -15.92
C ILE A 68 5.02 0.23 -15.10
N ILE A 69 3.75 0.21 -15.51
CA ILE A 69 2.64 0.77 -14.73
C ILE A 69 2.07 -0.34 -13.84
N LEU A 70 2.35 -0.24 -12.53
CA LEU A 70 1.82 -1.13 -11.50
C LEU A 70 0.57 -0.50 -10.88
N ALA A 71 -0.62 -1.06 -11.15
CA ALA A 71 -1.81 -0.67 -10.42
C ALA A 71 -1.96 -1.52 -9.15
N THR A 72 -2.18 -0.83 -8.04
CA THR A 72 -2.30 -1.45 -6.71
C THR A 72 -3.30 -0.70 -5.85
N THR A 73 -3.45 -1.09 -4.58
CA THR A 73 -4.37 -0.44 -3.66
C THR A 73 -3.68 0.60 -2.78
N THR A 74 -4.44 1.59 -2.30
CA THR A 74 -3.94 2.58 -1.35
C THR A 74 -3.42 1.92 -0.07
N SER A 75 -4.07 0.86 0.42
CA SER A 75 -3.59 0.12 1.59
C SER A 75 -2.29 -0.63 1.33
N THR A 76 -2.04 -1.11 0.12
CA THR A 76 -0.75 -1.71 -0.26
C THR A 76 0.36 -0.65 -0.24
N GLN A 77 0.10 0.53 -0.82
CA GLN A 77 1.06 1.65 -0.77
C GLN A 77 1.29 2.12 0.67
N ASP A 78 0.22 2.32 1.45
CA ASP A 78 0.28 2.80 2.83
C ASP A 78 0.99 1.82 3.78
N SER A 79 1.08 0.53 3.41
CA SER A 79 1.83 -0.46 4.18
C SER A 79 3.34 -0.23 4.17
N GLY A 80 3.86 0.52 3.18
CA GLY A 80 5.28 0.80 3.00
C GLY A 80 6.07 -0.34 2.34
N LEU A 81 5.44 -1.48 2.04
CA LEU A 81 6.13 -2.63 1.43
C LEU A 81 6.74 -2.28 0.07
N LEU A 82 5.99 -1.56 -0.79
CA LEU A 82 6.46 -1.21 -2.13
C LEU A 82 7.71 -0.33 -2.08
N ASP A 83 7.78 0.62 -1.15
CA ASP A 83 8.95 1.47 -0.97
C ASP A 83 10.20 0.67 -0.53
N TYR A 84 9.98 -0.50 0.09
CA TYR A 84 11.03 -1.39 0.52
C TYR A 84 11.52 -2.33 -0.59
N ILE A 85 10.61 -2.91 -1.39
CA ILE A 85 10.97 -3.94 -2.38
C ILE A 85 11.27 -3.39 -3.79
N LEU A 86 10.57 -2.32 -4.26
CA LEU A 86 10.72 -1.84 -5.64
C LEU A 86 12.12 -1.34 -5.99
N PRO A 87 12.88 -0.67 -5.09
CA PRO A 87 14.25 -0.29 -5.41
C PRO A 87 15.16 -1.49 -5.77
N VAL A 88 14.89 -2.67 -5.17
CA VAL A 88 15.64 -3.90 -5.49
C VAL A 88 15.27 -4.38 -6.88
N PHE A 89 13.99 -4.41 -7.20
CA PHE A 89 13.50 -4.77 -8.54
C PHE A 89 14.11 -3.88 -9.63
N GLU A 90 14.09 -2.57 -9.43
CA GLU A 90 14.59 -1.58 -10.40
C GLU A 90 16.10 -1.72 -10.63
N GLU A 91 16.87 -2.00 -9.55
CA GLU A 91 18.31 -2.24 -9.64
C GLU A 91 18.63 -3.53 -10.39
N GLU A 92 17.89 -4.62 -10.12
CA GLU A 92 18.13 -5.94 -10.71
C GLU A 92 17.67 -6.06 -12.15
N SER A 93 16.49 -5.50 -12.46
CA SER A 93 15.85 -5.67 -13.77
C SER A 93 16.19 -4.57 -14.77
N GLY A 94 16.53 -3.37 -14.29
CA GLY A 94 16.70 -2.17 -15.12
C GLY A 94 15.38 -1.56 -15.60
N TYR A 95 14.22 -2.09 -15.20
CA TYR A 95 12.93 -1.45 -15.40
C TYR A 95 12.68 -0.42 -14.29
N SER A 96 11.91 0.64 -14.60
CA SER A 96 11.33 1.53 -13.58
C SER A 96 9.86 1.19 -13.34
N VAL A 97 9.36 1.40 -12.13
CA VAL A 97 7.97 1.10 -11.76
C VAL A 97 7.22 2.36 -11.40
N SER A 98 6.20 2.68 -12.20
CA SER A 98 5.24 3.75 -11.91
C SER A 98 4.06 3.17 -11.15
N VAL A 99 4.00 3.43 -9.84
CA VAL A 99 2.93 2.91 -8.97
C VAL A 99 1.70 3.81 -9.06
N VAL A 100 0.55 3.23 -9.39
CA VAL A 100 -0.76 3.87 -9.33
C VAL A 100 -1.56 3.21 -8.22
N SER A 101 -1.69 3.89 -7.08
CA SER A 101 -2.42 3.40 -5.92
C SER A 101 -3.83 3.97 -5.86
N VAL A 102 -4.85 3.11 -5.98
CA VAL A 102 -6.26 3.47 -6.06
C VAL A 102 -7.13 2.49 -5.25
N GLY A 103 -8.45 2.54 -5.34
CA GLY A 103 -9.30 1.48 -4.80
C GLY A 103 -9.17 0.17 -5.59
N SER A 104 -9.44 -0.99 -4.96
CA SER A 104 -9.33 -2.31 -5.63
C SER A 104 -10.15 -2.37 -6.92
N GLY A 105 -11.39 -1.88 -6.91
CA GLY A 105 -12.25 -1.85 -8.09
C GLY A 105 -11.70 -0.96 -9.21
N GLU A 106 -11.09 0.17 -8.87
CA GLU A 106 -10.47 1.07 -9.84
C GLU A 106 -9.18 0.45 -10.42
N ALA A 107 -8.34 -0.19 -9.60
CA ALA A 107 -7.16 -0.92 -10.07
C ALA A 107 -7.54 -2.03 -11.08
N MET A 108 -8.60 -2.79 -10.78
CA MET A 108 -9.13 -3.79 -11.70
C MET A 108 -9.62 -3.16 -13.01
N THR A 109 -10.35 -2.05 -12.93
CA THR A 109 -10.85 -1.30 -14.11
C THR A 109 -9.69 -0.77 -14.98
N MET A 110 -8.61 -0.29 -14.37
CA MET A 110 -7.40 0.10 -15.11
C MET A 110 -6.83 -1.07 -15.92
N GLY A 111 -6.75 -2.27 -15.30
CA GLY A 111 -6.33 -3.48 -16.01
C GLY A 111 -7.29 -3.87 -17.15
N GLU A 112 -8.60 -3.81 -16.92
CA GLU A 112 -9.62 -4.09 -17.95
C GLU A 112 -9.50 -3.17 -19.17
N ASN A 113 -9.17 -1.90 -18.94
CA ASN A 113 -8.98 -0.88 -19.97
C ASN A 113 -7.58 -0.94 -20.63
N GLY A 114 -6.63 -1.71 -20.07
CA GLY A 114 -5.24 -1.71 -20.51
C GLY A 114 -4.48 -0.41 -20.17
N GLU A 115 -4.84 0.21 -19.03
CA GLU A 115 -4.20 1.41 -18.48
C GLU A 115 -3.12 1.08 -17.45
N ALA A 116 -2.93 -0.21 -17.14
CA ALA A 116 -1.87 -0.76 -16.33
C ALA A 116 -1.23 -1.96 -17.02
N ASP A 117 0.03 -2.25 -16.70
CA ASP A 117 0.77 -3.39 -17.21
C ASP A 117 0.63 -4.61 -16.31
N VAL A 118 0.61 -4.37 -15.00
CA VAL A 118 0.54 -5.39 -13.97
C VAL A 118 -0.29 -4.89 -12.78
N LEU A 119 -1.03 -5.80 -12.16
CA LEU A 119 -1.82 -5.57 -10.95
C LEU A 119 -1.18 -6.29 -9.77
N LEU A 120 -1.12 -5.61 -8.61
CA LEU A 120 -0.82 -6.23 -7.30
C LEU A 120 -1.94 -5.84 -6.34
N VAL A 121 -2.88 -6.73 -6.16
CA VAL A 121 -4.15 -6.46 -5.47
C VAL A 121 -4.49 -7.58 -4.47
N HIS A 122 -5.56 -7.43 -3.69
CA HIS A 122 -5.91 -8.35 -2.62
C HIS A 122 -7.43 -8.55 -2.48
N SER A 123 -8.08 -8.83 -3.60
CA SER A 123 -9.51 -9.15 -3.70
C SER A 123 -9.69 -10.42 -4.55
N PRO A 124 -9.38 -11.63 -4.02
CA PRO A 124 -9.28 -12.85 -4.79
C PRO A 124 -10.47 -13.13 -5.70
N GLU A 125 -11.70 -12.88 -5.24
CA GLU A 125 -12.92 -13.10 -6.04
C GLU A 125 -12.94 -12.19 -7.27
N ALA A 126 -12.66 -10.89 -7.11
CA ALA A 126 -12.60 -9.96 -8.23
C ALA A 126 -11.41 -10.26 -9.17
N GLU A 127 -10.29 -10.73 -8.62
CA GLU A 127 -9.12 -11.17 -9.39
C GLU A 127 -9.44 -12.41 -10.25
N GLU A 128 -10.18 -13.37 -9.71
CA GLU A 128 -10.65 -14.53 -10.45
C GLU A 128 -11.65 -14.15 -11.56
N GLU A 129 -12.56 -13.20 -11.29
CA GLU A 129 -13.48 -12.65 -12.29
C GLU A 129 -12.73 -11.93 -13.42
N PHE A 130 -11.70 -11.17 -13.08
CA PHE A 130 -10.81 -10.49 -14.04
C PHE A 130 -10.13 -11.48 -14.98
N VAL A 131 -9.56 -12.56 -14.43
CA VAL A 131 -8.95 -13.65 -15.22
C VAL A 131 -10.00 -14.35 -16.09
N ALA A 132 -11.14 -14.71 -15.54
CA ALA A 132 -12.23 -15.36 -16.27
C ALA A 132 -12.82 -14.48 -17.38
N GLY A 133 -12.78 -13.15 -17.20
CA GLY A 133 -13.15 -12.14 -18.21
C GLY A 133 -12.16 -12.01 -19.37
N GLY A 134 -11.01 -12.68 -19.33
CA GLY A 134 -9.96 -12.62 -20.36
C GLY A 134 -9.18 -11.31 -20.32
N HIS A 135 -9.08 -10.68 -19.15
CA HIS A 135 -8.34 -9.43 -18.95
C HIS A 135 -6.89 -9.67 -18.51
N ALA A 136 -6.58 -10.87 -18.00
CA ALA A 136 -5.23 -11.32 -17.68
C ALA A 136 -4.54 -11.95 -18.90
N ASP A 137 -3.23 -12.07 -18.84
CA ASP A 137 -2.46 -12.89 -19.76
C ASP A 137 -2.65 -14.40 -19.51
N GLU A 138 -1.90 -15.24 -20.23
CA GLU A 138 -2.06 -16.70 -20.15
C GLU A 138 -1.62 -17.32 -18.81
N GLU A 139 -0.75 -16.63 -18.06
CA GLU A 139 -0.27 -17.12 -16.75
C GLU A 139 -1.30 -16.82 -15.64
N GLY A 140 -2.16 -15.85 -15.87
CA GLY A 140 -3.25 -15.49 -14.97
C GLY A 140 -2.78 -14.94 -13.62
N ARG A 141 -3.53 -15.27 -12.58
CA ARG A 141 -3.29 -14.82 -11.20
C ARG A 141 -2.27 -15.72 -10.49
N MET A 142 -1.30 -15.14 -9.81
CA MET A 142 -0.38 -15.84 -8.92
C MET A 142 -0.49 -15.30 -7.49
N ASP A 143 -0.49 -16.20 -6.50
CA ASP A 143 -0.36 -15.81 -5.09
C ASP A 143 1.04 -15.23 -4.85
N VAL A 144 1.10 -14.16 -4.03
CA VAL A 144 2.37 -13.49 -3.68
C VAL A 144 2.64 -13.62 -2.19
N MET A 145 1.70 -13.17 -1.39
CA MET A 145 1.82 -13.07 0.06
C MET A 145 0.44 -12.89 0.68
N TYR A 146 0.36 -13.03 1.97
CA TYR A 146 -0.81 -12.59 2.72
C TYR A 146 -0.39 -11.82 3.98
N ASN A 147 -1.26 -10.93 4.42
CA ASN A 147 -1.30 -10.44 5.79
C ASN A 147 -2.69 -10.73 6.37
N ASP A 148 -2.98 -10.19 7.54
CA ASP A 148 -4.30 -10.33 8.13
C ASP A 148 -4.95 -8.97 8.32
N PHE A 149 -6.27 -8.98 8.27
CA PHE A 149 -7.08 -7.89 8.80
C PHE A 149 -7.17 -8.01 10.31
N VAL A 150 -7.31 -6.85 10.95
CA VAL A 150 -7.49 -6.72 12.37
C VAL A 150 -8.64 -5.76 12.65
N LEU A 151 -9.42 -6.06 13.68
CA LEU A 151 -10.40 -5.11 14.17
C LEU A 151 -9.73 -4.20 15.20
N ILE A 152 -9.75 -2.92 14.92
CA ILE A 152 -9.20 -1.85 15.75
C ILE A 152 -10.32 -1.23 16.55
N GLY A 153 -10.05 -0.88 17.79
CA GLY A 153 -11.00 -0.20 18.66
C GLY A 153 -10.32 0.58 19.78
N PRO A 154 -11.09 1.31 20.60
CA PRO A 154 -10.57 2.04 21.75
C PRO A 154 -9.87 1.11 22.75
N LYS A 155 -8.84 1.58 23.43
CA LYS A 155 -8.12 0.79 24.46
C LYS A 155 -8.98 0.36 25.62
N ASP A 156 -9.99 1.12 25.98
CA ASP A 156 -10.97 0.80 27.04
C ASP A 156 -12.07 -0.15 26.57
N ASP A 157 -12.13 -0.43 25.25
CA ASP A 157 -13.00 -1.43 24.60
C ASP A 157 -14.43 -1.45 25.16
N PRO A 158 -15.21 -0.38 25.01
CA PRO A 158 -16.55 -0.30 25.59
C PRO A 158 -17.53 -1.37 25.07
N ALA A 159 -17.30 -1.92 23.87
CA ALA A 159 -18.07 -3.06 23.36
C ALA A 159 -17.67 -4.41 23.99
N GLY A 160 -16.49 -4.49 24.62
CA GLY A 160 -16.00 -5.69 25.28
C GLY A 160 -15.51 -6.80 24.33
N ILE A 161 -15.11 -6.45 23.11
CA ILE A 161 -14.71 -7.39 22.06
C ILE A 161 -13.44 -8.15 22.45
N ALA A 162 -12.43 -7.43 22.96
CA ALA A 162 -11.16 -8.04 23.37
C ALA A 162 -11.32 -9.13 24.43
N SER A 163 -12.42 -9.10 25.20
CA SER A 163 -12.72 -10.09 26.21
C SER A 163 -13.68 -11.19 25.76
N SER A 164 -14.59 -10.90 24.82
CA SER A 164 -15.66 -11.81 24.37
C SER A 164 -15.36 -12.52 23.05
N ALA A 165 -14.69 -11.86 22.12
CA ALA A 165 -14.44 -12.33 20.76
C ALA A 165 -13.05 -11.93 20.21
N PRO A 166 -11.94 -12.12 20.95
CA PRO A 166 -10.61 -11.64 20.53
C PRO A 166 -10.05 -12.34 19.30
N ALA A 167 -10.61 -13.49 18.91
CA ALA A 167 -10.20 -14.30 17.76
C ALA A 167 -11.41 -14.88 17.00
N ASP A 168 -12.51 -14.17 16.97
CA ASP A 168 -13.74 -14.52 16.26
C ASP A 168 -14.32 -13.22 15.66
N ALA A 169 -14.00 -12.96 14.39
CA ALA A 169 -14.39 -11.74 13.72
C ALA A 169 -15.91 -11.64 13.54
N VAL A 170 -16.60 -12.75 13.27
CA VAL A 170 -18.05 -12.77 13.12
C VAL A 170 -18.73 -12.41 14.45
N ALA A 171 -18.29 -13.02 15.57
CA ALA A 171 -18.82 -12.67 16.89
C ALA A 171 -18.48 -11.24 17.31
N ALA A 172 -17.30 -10.73 16.94
CA ALA A 172 -16.90 -9.34 17.20
C ALA A 172 -17.82 -8.35 16.46
N PHE A 173 -18.07 -8.56 15.17
CA PHE A 173 -18.96 -7.73 14.36
C PHE A 173 -20.41 -7.83 14.84
N GLN A 174 -20.89 -9.03 15.20
CA GLN A 174 -22.21 -9.19 15.84
C GLN A 174 -22.32 -8.36 17.13
N THR A 175 -21.25 -8.35 17.95
CA THR A 175 -21.22 -7.56 19.18
C THR A 175 -21.29 -6.06 18.90
N LEU A 176 -20.61 -5.56 17.85
CA LEU A 176 -20.72 -4.15 17.43
C LEU A 176 -22.13 -3.76 17.05
N ALA A 177 -22.81 -4.61 16.28
CA ALA A 177 -24.20 -4.38 15.88
C ALA A 177 -25.17 -4.42 17.08
N ASP A 178 -25.02 -5.40 17.98
CA ASP A 178 -25.86 -5.57 19.15
C ASP A 178 -25.74 -4.40 20.14
N THR A 179 -24.51 -3.87 20.29
CA THR A 179 -24.22 -2.74 21.18
C THR A 179 -24.39 -1.39 20.50
N GLN A 180 -24.56 -1.36 19.17
CA GLN A 180 -24.56 -0.16 18.35
C GLN A 180 -23.32 0.72 18.61
N SER A 181 -22.17 0.06 18.81
CA SER A 181 -20.89 0.74 18.98
C SER A 181 -20.46 1.38 17.67
N THR A 182 -19.98 2.62 17.72
CA THR A 182 -19.60 3.36 16.51
C THR A 182 -18.58 2.56 15.70
N PHE A 183 -18.95 2.22 14.46
CA PHE A 183 -18.07 1.55 13.50
C PHE A 183 -17.87 2.46 12.30
N ILE A 184 -16.60 2.66 11.92
CA ILE A 184 -16.23 3.48 10.78
C ILE A 184 -15.86 2.56 9.63
N SER A 185 -16.71 2.54 8.61
CA SER A 185 -16.48 1.82 7.36
C SER A 185 -15.71 2.68 6.37
N ARG A 186 -14.83 2.07 5.60
CA ARG A 186 -14.19 2.77 4.48
C ARG A 186 -15.20 3.21 3.42
N SER A 187 -16.19 2.37 3.11
CA SER A 187 -17.26 2.66 2.14
C SER A 187 -16.74 3.24 0.80
N ASP A 188 -15.60 2.71 0.30
CA ASP A 188 -14.85 3.21 -0.84
C ASP A 188 -14.55 2.12 -1.89
N GLU A 189 -15.28 0.98 -1.81
CA GLU A 189 -15.12 -0.18 -2.70
C GLU A 189 -13.70 -0.82 -2.68
N SER A 190 -12.87 -0.48 -1.69
CA SER A 190 -11.54 -1.07 -1.50
C SER A 190 -11.60 -2.53 -1.05
N GLY A 191 -10.47 -3.24 -1.13
CA GLY A 191 -10.34 -4.60 -0.60
C GLY A 191 -10.68 -4.70 0.89
N THR A 192 -10.36 -3.67 1.70
CA THR A 192 -10.76 -3.62 3.11
C THR A 192 -12.28 -3.48 3.25
N HIS A 193 -12.92 -2.62 2.44
CA HIS A 193 -14.37 -2.49 2.43
C HIS A 193 -15.06 -3.79 1.97
N GLN A 194 -14.55 -4.46 0.94
CA GLN A 194 -15.08 -5.75 0.51
C GLN A 194 -14.94 -6.82 1.60
N LYS A 195 -13.80 -6.87 2.30
CA LYS A 195 -13.60 -7.76 3.44
C LYS A 195 -14.57 -7.48 4.59
N GLU A 196 -14.79 -6.21 4.92
CA GLU A 196 -15.77 -5.77 5.90
C GLU A 196 -17.17 -6.29 5.54
N LEU A 197 -17.61 -6.08 4.30
CA LEU A 197 -18.91 -6.55 3.81
C LEU A 197 -19.03 -8.07 3.89
N THR A 198 -17.96 -8.81 3.57
CA THR A 198 -17.91 -10.29 3.73
C THR A 198 -18.14 -10.72 5.18
N ILE A 199 -17.58 -9.98 6.15
CA ILE A 199 -17.78 -10.29 7.56
C ILE A 199 -19.21 -9.95 8.00
N TRP A 200 -19.76 -8.81 7.57
CA TRP A 200 -21.15 -8.45 7.82
C TRP A 200 -22.14 -9.47 7.23
N GLU A 201 -21.87 -9.96 6.00
CA GLU A 201 -22.66 -11.02 5.37
C GLU A 201 -22.60 -12.32 6.17
N ALA A 202 -21.41 -12.71 6.67
CA ALA A 202 -21.26 -13.88 7.53
C ALA A 202 -22.02 -13.74 8.87
N CYS A 203 -22.22 -12.52 9.37
CA CYS A 203 -23.10 -12.23 10.50
C CYS A 203 -24.58 -12.29 10.13
N GLY A 204 -24.93 -12.26 8.84
CA GLY A 204 -26.32 -12.07 8.37
C GLY A 204 -26.86 -10.67 8.66
N ILE A 205 -26.00 -9.65 8.76
CA ILE A 205 -26.34 -8.28 9.13
C ILE A 205 -26.08 -7.37 7.93
N GLN A 206 -27.01 -6.46 7.66
CA GLN A 206 -26.77 -5.25 6.88
C GLN A 206 -26.64 -4.09 7.87
N PRO A 207 -25.42 -3.55 8.09
CA PRO A 207 -25.24 -2.48 9.05
C PRO A 207 -25.93 -1.21 8.57
N GLU A 208 -26.71 -0.58 9.45
CA GLU A 208 -27.42 0.67 9.16
C GLU A 208 -27.64 1.49 10.43
N GLY A 209 -27.80 2.79 10.28
CA GLY A 209 -28.07 3.71 11.38
C GLY A 209 -26.85 4.51 11.83
N ASP A 210 -27.02 5.36 12.85
CA ASP A 210 -26.04 6.37 13.26
C ASP A 210 -24.72 5.77 13.81
N TRP A 211 -24.71 4.50 14.18
CA TRP A 211 -23.53 3.80 14.69
C TRP A 211 -22.59 3.29 13.56
N TYR A 212 -23.11 3.18 12.34
CA TYR A 212 -22.37 2.76 11.17
C TYR A 212 -22.04 3.99 10.29
N VAL A 213 -20.78 4.41 10.32
CA VAL A 213 -20.31 5.65 9.68
C VAL A 213 -19.59 5.29 8.38
N GLU A 214 -20.20 5.65 7.26
CA GLU A 214 -19.61 5.48 5.93
C GLU A 214 -18.67 6.66 5.64
N ALA A 215 -17.35 6.43 5.71
CA ALA A 215 -16.34 7.49 5.57
C ALA A 215 -16.10 7.90 4.10
N GLY A 216 -16.21 6.97 3.15
CA GLY A 216 -15.86 7.21 1.75
C GLY A 216 -14.40 7.63 1.58
N ALA A 217 -13.48 7.03 2.37
CA ALA A 217 -12.09 7.49 2.48
C ALA A 217 -11.08 6.34 2.55
N GLY A 218 -9.81 6.63 2.24
CA GLY A 218 -8.70 5.69 2.37
C GLY A 218 -8.41 5.32 3.83
N MET A 219 -7.67 4.20 4.04
CA MET A 219 -7.47 3.59 5.36
C MET A 219 -6.85 4.54 6.39
N GLY A 220 -5.87 5.36 6.00
CA GLY A 220 -5.24 6.33 6.89
C GLY A 220 -6.26 7.31 7.48
N ALA A 221 -7.10 7.92 6.63
CA ALA A 221 -8.13 8.85 7.08
C ALA A 221 -9.20 8.15 7.95
N VAL A 222 -9.55 6.90 7.63
CA VAL A 222 -10.50 6.11 8.43
C VAL A 222 -9.94 5.81 9.81
N LEU A 223 -8.65 5.47 9.92
CA LEU A 223 -7.99 5.26 11.22
C LEU A 223 -7.92 6.54 12.06
N GLU A 224 -7.64 7.70 11.42
CA GLU A 224 -7.70 9.00 12.10
C GLU A 224 -9.12 9.31 12.61
N MET A 225 -10.16 9.11 11.77
CA MET A 225 -11.55 9.27 12.19
C MET A 225 -11.93 8.31 13.33
N THR A 226 -11.46 7.06 13.27
CA THR A 226 -11.68 6.04 14.32
C THR A 226 -11.08 6.49 15.65
N ASN A 227 -9.88 7.08 15.60
CA ASN A 227 -9.21 7.62 16.78
C ASN A 227 -9.96 8.84 17.36
N GLU A 228 -10.39 9.77 16.51
CA GLU A 228 -11.15 10.96 16.96
C GLU A 228 -12.51 10.59 17.55
N MET A 229 -13.19 9.59 16.99
CA MET A 229 -14.52 9.16 17.43
C MET A 229 -14.48 8.10 18.53
N LEU A 230 -13.30 7.57 18.87
CA LEU A 230 -13.11 6.40 19.74
C LEU A 230 -14.04 5.25 19.33
N GLY A 231 -14.08 5.00 18.01
CA GLY A 231 -14.90 3.98 17.37
C GLY A 231 -14.11 2.71 17.07
N TYR A 232 -14.72 1.86 16.23
CA TYR A 232 -14.13 0.62 15.74
C TYR A 232 -13.99 0.67 14.23
N THR A 233 -12.99 0.01 13.68
CA THR A 233 -12.81 -0.16 12.22
C THR A 233 -12.03 -1.41 11.88
N LEU A 234 -12.24 -1.94 10.68
CA LEU A 234 -11.40 -2.99 10.11
C LEU A 234 -10.21 -2.34 9.39
N SER A 235 -9.00 -2.86 9.61
CA SER A 235 -7.79 -2.46 8.90
C SER A 235 -6.92 -3.67 8.59
N ASP A 236 -6.14 -3.62 7.53
CA ASP A 236 -5.02 -4.53 7.42
C ASP A 236 -3.97 -4.19 8.49
N ARG A 237 -3.26 -5.23 8.98
CA ARG A 237 -2.31 -5.09 10.09
C ARG A 237 -1.12 -4.20 9.72
N ALA A 238 -0.64 -4.27 8.48
CA ALA A 238 0.54 -3.52 8.07
C ALA A 238 0.27 -2.02 8.09
N THR A 239 -0.84 -1.57 7.49
CA THR A 239 -1.27 -0.17 7.53
C THR A 239 -1.48 0.32 8.97
N TRP A 240 -2.16 -0.47 9.83
CA TRP A 240 -2.32 -0.13 11.25
C TRP A 240 -0.99 0.11 11.96
N LEU A 241 -0.01 -0.79 11.78
CA LEU A 241 1.30 -0.69 12.44
C LEU A 241 2.13 0.45 11.89
N ASN A 242 2.08 0.69 10.57
CA ASN A 242 2.85 1.76 9.93
C ASN A 242 2.37 3.17 10.34
N LEU A 243 1.06 3.36 10.55
CA LEU A 243 0.50 4.65 10.94
C LEU A 243 0.68 4.98 12.43
N ALA A 244 1.05 4.00 13.26
CA ALA A 244 1.40 4.16 14.68
C ALA A 244 0.39 4.99 15.52
N LEU A 245 -0.92 4.80 15.28
CA LEU A 245 -2.01 5.48 16.00
C LEU A 245 -2.39 4.76 17.31
N ASP A 246 -1.40 4.26 18.03
CA ASP A 246 -1.58 3.38 19.19
C ASP A 246 -1.73 4.12 20.54
N GLU A 247 -1.92 5.45 20.53
CA GLU A 247 -2.12 6.19 21.79
C GLU A 247 -3.47 5.86 22.44
N ASP A 248 -4.57 5.89 21.68
CA ASP A 248 -5.94 5.68 22.17
C ASP A 248 -6.62 4.43 21.61
N LEU A 249 -6.10 3.87 20.52
CA LEU A 249 -6.61 2.68 19.86
C LEU A 249 -5.72 1.45 20.12
N THR A 250 -6.30 0.26 19.86
CA THR A 250 -5.60 -1.03 19.93
C THR A 250 -6.31 -2.06 19.06
N ILE A 251 -5.63 -3.17 18.78
CA ILE A 251 -6.26 -4.34 18.18
C ILE A 251 -7.15 -5.01 19.22
N VAL A 252 -8.43 -5.17 18.91
CA VAL A 252 -9.43 -5.81 19.79
C VAL A 252 -9.84 -7.20 19.31
N CYS A 253 -9.69 -7.50 17.98
CA CYS A 253 -9.88 -8.85 17.43
C CYS A 253 -8.86 -9.12 16.33
N GLU A 254 -8.22 -10.30 16.39
CA GLU A 254 -7.20 -10.75 15.44
C GLU A 254 -7.11 -12.28 15.40
N LYS A 255 -6.39 -12.82 14.38
CA LYS A 255 -6.02 -14.25 14.33
C LYS A 255 -7.21 -15.20 14.37
N ASP A 256 -8.29 -14.85 13.67
CA ASP A 256 -9.45 -15.72 13.55
C ASP A 256 -9.08 -17.05 12.87
N PRO A 257 -9.28 -18.21 13.54
CA PRO A 257 -8.91 -19.51 12.99
C PRO A 257 -9.78 -19.95 11.79
N SER A 258 -10.90 -19.27 11.51
CA SER A 258 -11.71 -19.53 10.32
C SER A 258 -11.01 -19.08 9.03
N GLY A 259 -10.01 -18.21 9.14
CA GLY A 259 -9.33 -17.60 8.00
C GLY A 259 -10.05 -16.39 7.39
N ILE A 260 -11.21 -15.98 7.92
CA ILE A 260 -11.99 -14.86 7.38
C ILE A 260 -11.22 -13.53 7.40
N LEU A 261 -10.23 -13.40 8.30
CA LEU A 261 -9.35 -12.23 8.39
C LEU A 261 -8.11 -12.31 7.49
N TYR A 262 -7.92 -13.36 6.70
CA TYR A 262 -6.78 -13.39 5.78
C TYR A 262 -6.98 -12.42 4.63
N ASN A 263 -5.89 -11.73 4.32
CA ASN A 263 -5.79 -10.75 3.24
C ASN A 263 -4.75 -11.25 2.23
N GLN A 264 -5.21 -12.04 1.24
CA GLN A 264 -4.36 -12.67 0.23
C GLN A 264 -4.09 -11.69 -0.91
N TYR A 265 -2.83 -11.50 -1.25
CA TYR A 265 -2.36 -10.69 -2.39
C TYR A 265 -2.10 -11.57 -3.60
N GLY A 266 -2.54 -11.09 -4.75
CA GLY A 266 -2.27 -11.68 -6.05
C GLY A 266 -1.58 -10.69 -6.99
N VAL A 267 -0.71 -11.21 -7.86
CA VAL A 267 -0.12 -10.48 -8.97
C VAL A 267 -0.69 -11.00 -10.30
N ILE A 268 -1.05 -10.09 -11.22
CA ILE A 268 -1.67 -10.42 -12.49
C ILE A 268 -1.08 -9.54 -13.58
N CYS A 269 -0.48 -10.12 -14.63
CA CYS A 269 -0.14 -9.38 -15.84
C CYS A 269 -1.39 -9.11 -16.66
N VAL A 270 -1.55 -7.88 -17.13
CA VAL A 270 -2.68 -7.50 -18.00
C VAL A 270 -2.49 -8.11 -19.37
N ASN A 271 -3.60 -8.56 -19.98
CA ASN A 271 -3.61 -9.13 -21.31
C ASN A 271 -3.10 -8.09 -22.35
N PRO A 272 -1.99 -8.36 -23.07
CA PRO A 272 -1.39 -7.40 -24.00
C PRO A 272 -2.31 -7.02 -25.18
N ASP A 273 -3.33 -7.83 -25.46
CA ASP A 273 -4.30 -7.54 -26.53
C ASP A 273 -5.26 -6.38 -26.18
N LYS A 274 -5.25 -5.90 -24.92
CA LYS A 274 -6.11 -4.80 -24.47
C LYS A 274 -5.66 -3.43 -24.99
N ASN A 275 -4.34 -3.20 -25.00
CA ASN A 275 -3.78 -1.93 -25.43
C ASN A 275 -2.36 -2.14 -25.97
N GLU A 276 -2.04 -1.53 -27.11
CA GLU A 276 -0.71 -1.61 -27.74
C GLU A 276 0.42 -0.98 -26.90
N ASN A 277 0.08 -0.17 -25.88
CA ASN A 277 1.06 0.46 -25.00
C ASN A 277 1.40 -0.39 -23.76
N ILE A 278 0.75 -1.53 -23.55
CA ILE A 278 1.05 -2.40 -22.41
C ILE A 278 2.49 -2.93 -22.54
N ASN A 279 3.31 -2.65 -21.51
CA ASN A 279 4.65 -3.22 -21.39
C ASN A 279 4.57 -4.64 -20.82
N HIS A 280 4.05 -5.57 -21.63
CA HIS A 280 3.85 -6.97 -21.22
C HIS A 280 5.15 -7.68 -20.87
N GLU A 281 6.26 -7.37 -21.57
CA GLU A 281 7.56 -7.97 -21.26
C GLU A 281 8.04 -7.55 -19.85
N GLY A 282 7.96 -6.27 -19.54
CA GLY A 282 8.27 -5.74 -18.22
C GLY A 282 7.34 -6.29 -17.13
N ALA A 283 6.03 -6.37 -17.41
CA ALA A 283 5.04 -6.94 -16.48
C ALA A 283 5.37 -8.39 -16.12
N LYS A 284 5.77 -9.21 -17.08
CA LYS A 284 6.18 -10.61 -16.84
C LYS A 284 7.46 -10.69 -16.02
N VAL A 285 8.44 -9.82 -16.29
CA VAL A 285 9.67 -9.75 -15.47
C VAL A 285 9.31 -9.41 -14.02
N PHE A 286 8.40 -8.44 -13.80
CA PHE A 286 7.93 -8.09 -12.46
C PHE A 286 7.18 -9.24 -11.79
N GLN A 287 6.23 -9.89 -12.49
CA GLN A 287 5.46 -11.01 -11.95
C GLN A 287 6.38 -12.17 -11.53
N GLN A 288 7.35 -12.55 -12.35
CA GLN A 288 8.29 -13.60 -12.03
C GLN A 288 9.23 -13.23 -10.88
N TRP A 289 9.66 -11.97 -10.84
CA TRP A 289 10.50 -11.46 -9.77
C TRP A 289 9.80 -11.49 -8.42
N ILE A 290 8.55 -10.99 -8.33
CA ILE A 290 7.84 -10.87 -7.04
C ILE A 290 7.51 -12.24 -6.43
N VAL A 291 7.41 -13.30 -7.26
CA VAL A 291 7.19 -14.68 -6.79
C VAL A 291 8.48 -15.49 -6.65
N SER A 292 9.66 -14.93 -6.98
CA SER A 292 10.95 -15.60 -6.84
C SER A 292 11.30 -15.87 -5.37
N GLU A 293 12.15 -16.88 -5.12
CA GLU A 293 12.57 -17.26 -3.77
C GLU A 293 13.22 -16.07 -3.04
N GLU A 294 14.09 -15.32 -3.74
CA GLU A 294 14.80 -14.18 -3.20
C GLU A 294 13.85 -13.05 -2.79
N THR A 295 12.87 -12.73 -3.62
CA THR A 295 11.88 -11.68 -3.30
C THR A 295 10.91 -12.14 -2.22
N GLN A 296 10.55 -13.41 -2.19
CA GLN A 296 9.71 -13.97 -1.12
C GLN A 296 10.44 -13.92 0.24
N GLU A 297 11.75 -14.15 0.30
CA GLU A 297 12.55 -13.92 1.51
C GLU A 297 12.53 -12.44 1.90
N LEU A 298 12.74 -11.52 0.95
CA LEU A 298 12.71 -10.08 1.18
C LEU A 298 11.34 -9.61 1.74
N ILE A 299 10.24 -10.09 1.18
CA ILE A 299 8.88 -9.82 1.70
C ILE A 299 8.74 -10.34 3.14
N GLY A 300 9.25 -11.55 3.43
CA GLY A 300 9.20 -12.16 4.76
C GLY A 300 10.06 -11.46 5.81
N GLU A 301 11.01 -10.64 5.41
CA GLU A 301 11.85 -9.84 6.31
C GLU A 301 11.26 -8.46 6.59
N TYR A 302 10.33 -7.99 5.75
CA TYR A 302 9.73 -6.67 5.90
C TYR A 302 9.00 -6.51 7.25
N GLY A 303 9.40 -5.49 8.01
CA GLY A 303 8.85 -5.16 9.33
C GLY A 303 9.52 -5.88 10.50
N VAL A 304 10.38 -6.88 10.27
CA VAL A 304 11.02 -7.65 11.36
C VAL A 304 11.91 -6.76 12.22
N GLU A 305 12.69 -5.87 11.63
CA GLU A 305 13.56 -4.96 12.38
C GLU A 305 12.77 -3.97 13.24
N GLU A 306 11.67 -3.42 12.69
CA GLU A 306 10.90 -2.37 13.34
C GLU A 306 9.86 -2.92 14.33
N TYR A 307 9.14 -4.00 13.97
CA TYR A 307 8.02 -4.54 14.72
C TYR A 307 8.33 -5.89 15.41
N GLY A 308 9.54 -6.44 15.22
CA GLY A 308 9.95 -7.73 15.78
C GLY A 308 9.27 -8.95 15.15
N LYS A 309 8.54 -8.76 14.05
CA LYS A 309 7.84 -9.79 13.27
C LYS A 309 7.60 -9.30 11.84
N PRO A 310 7.49 -10.22 10.85
CA PRO A 310 7.13 -9.84 9.50
C PRO A 310 5.71 -9.24 9.45
N LEU A 311 5.51 -8.27 8.56
CA LEU A 311 4.19 -7.69 8.28
C LEU A 311 3.41 -8.47 7.23
N PHE A 312 4.12 -9.21 6.38
CA PHE A 312 3.55 -10.09 5.36
C PHE A 312 4.11 -11.49 5.50
N THR A 313 3.32 -12.48 5.11
CA THR A 313 3.74 -13.88 5.04
C THR A 313 3.80 -14.28 3.56
N PRO A 314 5.00 -14.55 3.03
CA PRO A 314 5.17 -15.04 1.66
C PRO A 314 4.45 -16.36 1.45
N ASN A 315 3.78 -16.54 0.31
CA ASN A 315 3.12 -17.80 -0.02
C ASN A 315 3.01 -18.06 -1.53
N ALA A 316 3.89 -17.42 -2.33
CA ALA A 316 3.98 -17.77 -3.73
C ALA A 316 4.30 -19.26 -3.89
N ALA A 317 3.58 -19.94 -4.80
CA ALA A 317 3.87 -21.32 -5.14
C ALA A 317 5.26 -21.39 -5.76
N GLN A 318 6.17 -22.14 -5.16
CA GLN A 318 7.49 -22.39 -5.75
C GLN A 318 7.29 -23.28 -6.98
N SER A 319 7.69 -22.77 -8.15
CA SER A 319 7.62 -23.48 -9.44
C SER A 319 8.74 -24.49 -9.59
#